data_1f66f4665f7402c114a2559842187dec
#
_entry.id   1f66f4665f7402c114a2559842187dec
#
_cell.length_a   1.000
_cell.length_b   1.000
_cell.length_c   1.000
_cell.angle_alpha   90.00
_cell.angle_beta   90.00
_cell.angle_gamma   90.00
#
_symmetry.space_group_name_H-M   'P 1'
#
loop_
_entity.id
_entity.type
_entity.pdbx_description
1 polymer ?
#
loop_
_entity_poly.entity_id
_entity_poly.type
_entity_poly.pdbx_seq_one_letter_code
_entity_poly.pdbx_strand_id
1 'polypeptide(L)'
;MSDNTVSLRHAQGEVFSSRKRFRVLVAGRRFGKSYLSCVELLRGAIERPGETFFYCAPTYRMSKDIVWKLLKRLVPKAWIKAKNETDLKIELVNGSTIELKGTENAMALRGRSLAGVVLDEAAFMDSEVWFEVIRPALADKQGWALFISTPDGTASWFYDLWCYCENDDPDWQRWQFTTIQGDNVPPEEIEAARAQLDARTFRQEFEASFENLSGLVAISFSDDNIDKVVQDLPVLPLLLGVDFNVDPMSAVCAVKKGDVLWVFDEIIMTGGATTWDLCEEVQSRYGVERRIIACPDPTGGARKTSGVGATDHNILRKSGFTVSSPRNPWKIRDKITCVNTALLD
;
A
#
# COMPACT_ATOMS: atom_id res chain seq x y z
N MET A 1 39.98 -3.72 -16.82
CA MET A 1 38.78 -4.55 -16.67
C MET A 1 38.13 -4.10 -15.35
N SER A 2 36.99 -3.44 -15.38
CA SER A 2 36.30 -3.09 -14.13
C SER A 2 35.73 -4.41 -13.57
N ASP A 3 36.25 -4.86 -12.43
CA ASP A 3 35.69 -5.98 -11.70
C ASP A 3 34.23 -5.63 -11.32
N ASN A 4 33.29 -6.15 -12.11
CA ASN A 4 31.88 -6.10 -11.74
C ASN A 4 31.61 -7.14 -10.63
N THR A 5 32.19 -6.92 -9.47
CA THR A 5 31.93 -7.76 -8.30
C THR A 5 30.56 -7.40 -7.73
N VAL A 6 29.65 -8.37 -7.71
CA VAL A 6 28.37 -8.26 -7.00
C VAL A 6 28.63 -8.53 -5.52
N SER A 7 28.31 -7.57 -4.68
CA SER A 7 28.41 -7.71 -3.22
C SER A 7 27.00 -7.72 -2.61
N LEU A 8 26.68 -8.76 -1.84
CA LEU A 8 25.46 -8.85 -1.06
C LEU A 8 25.78 -8.63 0.42
N ARG A 9 24.91 -7.93 1.14
CA ARG A 9 24.91 -7.86 2.59
C ARG A 9 24.55 -9.22 3.18
N HIS A 10 24.89 -9.47 4.44
CA HIS A 10 24.71 -10.78 5.09
C HIS A 10 23.27 -11.31 4.92
N ALA A 11 22.26 -10.53 5.31
CA ALA A 11 20.85 -10.93 5.20
C ALA A 11 20.39 -11.16 3.75
N GLN A 12 20.90 -10.39 2.77
CA GLN A 12 20.67 -10.67 1.35
C GLN A 12 21.31 -11.96 0.90
N GLY A 13 22.51 -12.24 1.43
CA GLY A 13 23.26 -13.48 1.16
C GLY A 13 22.53 -14.73 1.65
N GLU A 14 21.84 -14.66 2.78
CA GLU A 14 21.00 -15.76 3.28
C GLU A 14 19.91 -16.13 2.28
N VAL A 15 19.14 -15.11 1.80
CA VAL A 15 18.09 -15.33 0.81
C VAL A 15 18.68 -15.88 -0.51
N PHE A 16 19.78 -15.26 -0.96
CA PHE A 16 20.45 -15.67 -2.20
C PHE A 16 21.00 -17.10 -2.16
N SER A 17 21.45 -17.57 -1.01
CA SER A 17 21.99 -18.91 -0.82
C SER A 17 20.93 -19.99 -0.87
N SER A 18 19.67 -19.66 -0.65
CA SER A 18 18.57 -20.61 -0.73
C SER A 18 18.33 -21.09 -2.17
N ARG A 19 18.03 -22.38 -2.29
CA ARG A 19 17.68 -23.04 -3.55
C ARG A 19 16.21 -23.46 -3.59
N LYS A 20 15.42 -23.00 -2.61
CA LYS A 20 13.97 -23.25 -2.59
C LYS A 20 13.31 -22.63 -3.81
N ARG A 21 12.33 -23.35 -4.34
CA ARG A 21 11.64 -22.98 -5.57
C ARG A 21 10.82 -21.70 -5.38
N PHE A 22 10.15 -21.58 -4.24
CA PHE A 22 9.32 -20.44 -3.90
C PHE A 22 9.84 -19.77 -2.62
N ARG A 23 10.14 -18.50 -2.70
CA ARG A 23 10.81 -17.77 -1.63
C ARG A 23 10.06 -16.49 -1.34
N VAL A 24 9.77 -16.22 -0.07
CA VAL A 24 9.06 -15.02 0.38
C VAL A 24 9.97 -14.20 1.29
N LEU A 25 10.28 -12.99 0.88
CA LEU A 25 11.08 -12.04 1.63
C LEU A 25 10.24 -10.84 2.04
N VAL A 26 9.95 -10.73 3.32
CA VAL A 26 9.37 -9.56 3.94
C VAL A 26 10.51 -8.73 4.52
N ALA A 27 10.67 -7.49 4.07
CA ALA A 27 11.76 -6.68 4.58
C ALA A 27 11.42 -5.19 4.61
N GLY A 28 11.96 -4.51 5.61
CA GLY A 28 11.79 -3.08 5.79
C GLY A 28 12.25 -2.25 4.60
N ARG A 29 11.87 -0.98 4.57
CA ARG A 29 12.33 -0.04 3.53
C ARG A 29 13.85 0.05 3.52
N ARG A 30 14.43 0.27 2.34
CA ARG A 30 15.89 0.41 2.13
C ARG A 30 16.72 -0.83 2.51
N PHE A 31 16.10 -1.97 2.77
CA PHE A 31 16.81 -3.25 2.94
C PHE A 31 17.68 -3.62 1.72
N GLY A 32 17.33 -3.16 0.52
CA GLY A 32 18.00 -3.50 -0.73
C GLY A 32 17.33 -4.63 -1.50
N LYS A 33 16.00 -4.80 -1.31
CA LYS A 33 15.17 -5.79 -2.02
C LYS A 33 15.37 -5.78 -3.53
N SER A 34 15.28 -4.60 -4.15
CA SER A 34 15.39 -4.46 -5.62
C SER A 34 16.80 -4.80 -6.15
N TYR A 35 17.85 -4.56 -5.34
CA TYR A 35 19.21 -4.99 -5.71
C TYR A 35 19.33 -6.52 -5.70
N LEU A 36 18.87 -7.16 -4.63
CA LEU A 36 18.81 -8.63 -4.53
C LEU A 36 18.01 -9.22 -5.69
N SER A 37 16.89 -8.62 -6.07
CA SER A 37 16.06 -9.05 -7.21
C SER A 37 16.84 -9.08 -8.52
N CYS A 38 17.61 -8.03 -8.81
CA CYS A 38 18.44 -8.00 -10.01
C CYS A 38 19.50 -9.10 -9.99
N VAL A 39 20.12 -9.34 -8.83
CA VAL A 39 21.16 -10.38 -8.68
C VAL A 39 20.55 -11.77 -8.86
N GLU A 40 19.37 -12.03 -8.31
CA GLU A 40 18.64 -13.28 -8.49
C GLU A 40 18.27 -13.56 -9.94
N LEU A 41 17.76 -12.54 -10.65
CA LEU A 41 17.45 -12.66 -12.07
C LEU A 41 18.69 -12.94 -12.93
N LEU A 42 19.79 -12.26 -12.62
CA LEU A 42 21.06 -12.50 -13.31
C LEU A 42 21.59 -13.92 -13.04
N ARG A 43 21.54 -14.38 -11.77
CA ARG A 43 21.91 -15.76 -11.43
C ARG A 43 21.07 -16.76 -12.24
N GLY A 44 19.74 -16.60 -12.21
CA GLY A 44 18.84 -17.48 -12.96
C GLY A 44 19.13 -17.51 -14.46
N ALA A 45 19.37 -16.33 -15.05
CA ALA A 45 19.65 -16.20 -16.47
C ALA A 45 21.02 -16.80 -16.87
N ILE A 46 21.99 -16.86 -15.95
CA ILE A 46 23.29 -17.52 -16.17
C ILE A 46 23.15 -19.03 -16.02
N GLU A 47 22.48 -19.48 -14.94
CA GLU A 47 22.32 -20.89 -14.61
C GLU A 47 21.43 -21.65 -15.63
N ARG A 48 20.52 -20.93 -16.33
CA ARG A 48 19.54 -21.50 -17.26
C ARG A 48 19.57 -20.79 -18.60
N PRO A 49 20.55 -21.08 -19.49
CA PRO A 49 20.67 -20.48 -20.81
C PRO A 49 19.41 -20.66 -21.67
N GLY A 50 19.08 -19.65 -22.48
CA GLY A 50 17.95 -19.67 -23.42
C GLY A 50 16.58 -19.42 -22.78
N GLU A 51 16.51 -19.26 -21.45
CA GLU A 51 15.24 -19.13 -20.74
C GLU A 51 14.83 -17.67 -20.49
N THR A 52 13.54 -17.49 -20.16
CA THR A 52 12.95 -16.18 -19.89
C THR A 52 12.70 -15.98 -18.40
N PHE A 53 13.06 -14.78 -17.92
CA PHE A 53 12.92 -14.33 -16.55
C PHE A 53 12.16 -13.02 -16.48
N PHE A 54 11.21 -12.90 -15.56
CA PHE A 54 10.47 -11.69 -15.34
C PHE A 54 10.82 -11.04 -14.00
N TYR A 55 10.90 -9.71 -14.04
CA TYR A 55 10.72 -8.86 -12.88
C TYR A 55 9.35 -8.19 -13.00
N CYS A 56 8.50 -8.38 -12.02
CA CYS A 56 7.17 -7.80 -11.97
C CYS A 56 7.06 -6.81 -10.81
N ALA A 57 6.48 -5.64 -11.07
CA ALA A 57 6.07 -4.66 -10.06
C ALA A 57 4.59 -4.31 -10.25
N PRO A 58 3.91 -3.70 -9.26
CA PRO A 58 2.50 -3.31 -9.38
C PRO A 58 2.19 -2.51 -10.65
N THR A 59 3.11 -1.63 -11.08
CA THR A 59 2.97 -0.90 -12.34
C THR A 59 4.23 -0.97 -13.20
N TYR A 60 4.04 -0.89 -14.51
CA TYR A 60 5.15 -0.81 -15.47
C TYR A 60 6.10 0.35 -15.19
N ARG A 61 5.55 1.49 -14.77
CA ARG A 61 6.35 2.66 -14.40
C ARG A 61 7.26 2.37 -13.21
N MET A 62 6.78 1.69 -12.18
CA MET A 62 7.59 1.29 -11.02
C MET A 62 8.73 0.36 -11.45
N SER A 63 8.47 -0.64 -12.29
CA SER A 63 9.50 -1.52 -12.85
C SER A 63 10.60 -0.72 -13.54
N LYS A 64 10.21 0.27 -14.36
CA LYS A 64 11.14 1.12 -15.11
C LYS A 64 11.99 2.02 -14.22
N ASP A 65 11.33 2.74 -13.31
CA ASP A 65 11.98 3.78 -12.51
C ASP A 65 12.93 3.18 -11.46
N ILE A 66 12.58 2.02 -10.89
CA ILE A 66 13.33 1.40 -9.79
C ILE A 66 14.44 0.48 -10.32
N VAL A 67 14.10 -0.46 -11.19
CA VAL A 67 14.96 -1.62 -11.50
C VAL A 67 15.68 -1.49 -12.85
N TRP A 68 15.10 -0.86 -13.86
CA TRP A 68 15.71 -0.83 -15.18
C TRP A 68 17.13 -0.24 -15.23
N LYS A 69 17.33 0.88 -14.53
CA LYS A 69 18.67 1.51 -14.42
C LYS A 69 19.65 0.63 -13.66
N LEU A 70 19.17 -0.01 -12.58
CA LEU A 70 19.95 -0.87 -11.74
C LEU A 70 20.39 -2.12 -12.50
N LEU A 71 19.48 -2.79 -13.19
CA LEU A 71 19.74 -3.98 -13.97
C LEU A 71 20.77 -3.69 -15.08
N LYS A 72 20.61 -2.58 -15.83
CA LYS A 72 21.58 -2.17 -16.87
C LYS A 72 22.99 -1.90 -16.32
N ARG A 73 23.11 -1.48 -15.07
CA ARG A 73 24.40 -1.25 -14.41
C ARG A 73 25.05 -2.55 -13.96
N LEU A 74 24.22 -3.51 -13.51
CA LEU A 74 24.71 -4.80 -12.98
C LEU A 74 25.10 -5.77 -14.08
N VAL A 75 24.38 -5.78 -15.22
CA VAL A 75 24.69 -6.68 -16.33
C VAL A 75 25.99 -6.22 -17.03
N PRO A 76 27.06 -7.06 -17.06
CA PRO A 76 28.25 -6.71 -17.82
C PRO A 76 27.93 -6.46 -19.29
N LYS A 77 28.48 -5.39 -19.87
CA LYS A 77 28.21 -5.03 -21.27
C LYS A 77 28.51 -6.19 -22.24
N ALA A 78 29.56 -6.96 -21.97
CA ALA A 78 29.94 -8.12 -22.78
C ALA A 78 28.90 -9.26 -22.76
N TRP A 79 27.99 -9.28 -21.80
CA TRP A 79 26.93 -10.30 -21.69
C TRP A 79 25.65 -9.88 -22.42
N ILE A 80 25.52 -8.62 -22.80
CA ILE A 80 24.32 -8.11 -23.48
C ILE A 80 24.44 -8.37 -24.98
N LYS A 81 23.54 -9.21 -25.52
CA LYS A 81 23.36 -9.42 -26.95
C LYS A 81 22.47 -8.33 -27.56
N ALA A 82 21.36 -8.03 -26.92
CA ALA A 82 20.41 -7.02 -27.34
C ALA A 82 19.71 -6.38 -26.16
N LYS A 83 19.26 -5.13 -26.33
CA LYS A 83 18.52 -4.40 -25.32
C LYS A 83 17.39 -3.61 -25.98
N ASN A 84 16.18 -3.71 -25.42
CA ASN A 84 15.02 -2.93 -25.82
C ASN A 84 14.57 -2.02 -24.66
N GLU A 85 14.69 -0.71 -24.86
CA GLU A 85 14.33 0.31 -23.86
C GLU A 85 12.80 0.53 -23.76
N THR A 86 12.06 0.17 -24.82
CA THR A 86 10.59 0.29 -24.82
C THR A 86 9.95 -0.87 -24.08
N ASP A 87 10.39 -2.09 -24.35
CA ASP A 87 9.85 -3.30 -23.75
C ASP A 87 10.54 -3.66 -22.42
N LEU A 88 11.54 -2.87 -22.01
CA LEU A 88 12.38 -3.10 -20.84
C LEU A 88 12.94 -4.53 -20.80
N LYS A 89 13.53 -4.94 -21.91
CA LYS A 89 14.05 -6.29 -22.13
C LYS A 89 15.55 -6.28 -22.38
N ILE A 90 16.27 -7.18 -21.72
CA ILE A 90 17.68 -7.49 -22.02
C ILE A 90 17.76 -8.94 -22.49
N GLU A 91 18.37 -9.14 -23.64
CA GLU A 91 18.77 -10.46 -24.16
C GLU A 91 20.26 -10.65 -23.92
N LEU A 92 20.62 -11.76 -23.28
CA LEU A 92 21.99 -12.11 -23.00
C LEU A 92 22.61 -12.96 -24.13
N VAL A 93 23.93 -12.98 -24.20
CA VAL A 93 24.66 -13.75 -25.22
C VAL A 93 24.42 -15.26 -25.14
N ASN A 94 24.01 -15.79 -23.98
CA ASN A 94 23.62 -17.20 -23.80
C ASN A 94 22.16 -17.49 -24.23
N GLY A 95 21.45 -16.49 -24.80
CA GLY A 95 20.07 -16.60 -25.26
C GLY A 95 19.02 -16.34 -24.21
N SER A 96 19.38 -16.21 -22.92
CA SER A 96 18.43 -15.90 -21.88
C SER A 96 17.91 -14.48 -21.98
N THR A 97 16.68 -14.25 -21.50
CA THR A 97 16.07 -12.90 -21.50
C THR A 97 15.60 -12.53 -20.11
N ILE A 98 15.79 -11.24 -19.76
CA ILE A 98 15.23 -10.64 -18.56
C ILE A 98 14.31 -9.51 -19.01
N GLU A 99 13.03 -9.59 -18.65
CA GLU A 99 12.00 -8.62 -19.01
C GLU A 99 11.36 -8.03 -17.74
N LEU A 100 11.18 -6.70 -17.72
CA LEU A 100 10.49 -6.00 -16.65
C LEU A 100 9.04 -5.77 -17.06
N LYS A 101 8.11 -6.06 -16.14
CA LYS A 101 6.66 -6.00 -16.38
C LYS A 101 5.95 -5.23 -15.27
N GLY A 102 4.83 -4.60 -15.62
CA GLY A 102 3.82 -4.16 -14.68
C GLY A 102 2.72 -5.22 -14.56
N THR A 103 2.09 -5.30 -13.41
CA THR A 103 0.99 -6.25 -13.17
C THR A 103 -0.38 -5.61 -13.25
N GLU A 104 -0.46 -4.29 -13.54
CA GLU A 104 -1.72 -3.57 -13.76
C GLU A 104 -2.58 -4.16 -14.89
N ASN A 105 -1.97 -4.93 -15.78
CA ASN A 105 -2.68 -5.72 -16.80
C ASN A 105 -2.14 -7.15 -16.78
N ALA A 106 -2.50 -7.89 -15.75
CA ALA A 106 -2.05 -9.27 -15.53
C ALA A 106 -2.37 -10.20 -16.71
N MET A 107 -3.50 -9.98 -17.39
CA MET A 107 -3.93 -10.79 -18.55
C MET A 107 -2.93 -10.72 -19.72
N ALA A 108 -2.23 -9.62 -19.90
CA ALA A 108 -1.20 -9.47 -20.94
C ALA A 108 0.05 -10.34 -20.69
N LEU A 109 0.19 -10.88 -19.49
CA LEU A 109 1.30 -11.77 -19.12
C LEU A 109 0.98 -13.24 -19.33
N ARG A 110 -0.27 -13.61 -19.63
CA ARG A 110 -0.68 -15.00 -19.90
C ARG A 110 0.00 -15.58 -21.14
N GLY A 111 0.13 -16.91 -21.19
CA GLY A 111 0.71 -17.64 -22.32
C GLY A 111 2.24 -17.56 -22.40
N ARG A 112 2.89 -17.06 -21.36
CA ARG A 112 4.37 -17.04 -21.26
C ARG A 112 4.86 -18.28 -20.51
N SER A 113 6.04 -18.73 -20.87
CA SER A 113 6.75 -19.82 -20.19
C SER A 113 7.98 -19.22 -19.49
N LEU A 114 8.05 -19.35 -18.18
CA LEU A 114 9.02 -18.66 -17.34
C LEU A 114 9.90 -19.64 -16.56
N ALA A 115 11.20 -19.39 -16.58
CA ALA A 115 12.17 -20.11 -15.76
C ALA A 115 12.36 -19.49 -14.36
N GLY A 116 11.99 -18.24 -14.20
CA GLY A 116 12.00 -17.58 -12.90
C GLY A 116 11.32 -16.21 -12.93
N VAL A 117 10.83 -15.79 -11.79
CA VAL A 117 10.20 -14.48 -11.62
C VAL A 117 10.53 -13.88 -10.25
N VAL A 118 10.67 -12.56 -10.23
CA VAL A 118 10.63 -11.76 -9.01
C VAL A 118 9.35 -10.94 -9.04
N LEU A 119 8.54 -11.02 -7.96
CA LEU A 119 7.39 -10.15 -7.72
C LEU A 119 7.79 -9.13 -6.64
N ASP A 120 8.06 -7.90 -7.05
CA ASP A 120 8.48 -6.81 -6.16
C ASP A 120 7.27 -5.99 -5.75
N GLU A 121 7.21 -5.62 -4.48
CA GLU A 121 6.06 -5.05 -3.81
C GLU A 121 4.81 -5.95 -3.96
N ALA A 122 5.01 -7.26 -3.75
CA ALA A 122 3.99 -8.30 -3.95
C ALA A 122 2.73 -8.08 -3.09
N ALA A 123 2.86 -7.51 -1.89
CA ALA A 123 1.72 -7.17 -1.03
C ALA A 123 0.73 -6.19 -1.69
N PHE A 124 1.18 -5.40 -2.68
CA PHE A 124 0.37 -4.39 -3.38
C PHE A 124 -0.09 -4.84 -4.77
N MET A 125 0.07 -6.12 -5.09
CA MET A 125 -0.45 -6.73 -6.31
C MET A 125 -1.75 -7.48 -6.03
N ASP A 126 -2.60 -7.61 -7.05
CA ASP A 126 -3.76 -8.48 -6.97
C ASP A 126 -3.33 -9.95 -6.90
N SER A 127 -3.99 -10.74 -6.07
CA SER A 127 -3.68 -12.18 -5.88
C SER A 127 -3.79 -13.00 -7.18
N GLU A 128 -4.67 -12.59 -8.09
CA GLU A 128 -4.87 -13.20 -9.41
C GLU A 128 -3.57 -13.22 -10.24
N VAL A 129 -2.71 -12.21 -10.06
CA VAL A 129 -1.39 -12.14 -10.72
C VAL A 129 -0.59 -13.40 -10.42
N TRP A 130 -0.57 -13.82 -9.17
CA TRP A 130 0.15 -15.03 -8.80
C TRP A 130 -0.62 -16.29 -9.19
N PHE A 131 -1.84 -16.44 -8.70
CA PHE A 131 -2.56 -17.71 -8.81
C PHE A 131 -2.98 -18.06 -10.23
N GLU A 132 -3.40 -17.08 -11.03
CA GLU A 132 -3.96 -17.32 -12.35
C GLU A 132 -2.98 -17.10 -13.50
N VAL A 133 -1.93 -16.31 -13.30
CA VAL A 133 -1.03 -15.92 -14.38
C VAL A 133 0.39 -16.45 -14.19
N ILE A 134 1.05 -16.07 -13.10
CA ILE A 134 2.48 -16.37 -12.92
C ILE A 134 2.71 -17.82 -12.51
N ARG A 135 1.92 -18.34 -11.56
CA ARG A 135 2.08 -19.75 -11.11
C ARG A 135 1.92 -20.77 -12.24
N PRO A 136 0.94 -20.66 -13.14
CA PRO A 136 0.86 -21.48 -14.35
C PRO A 136 2.03 -21.28 -15.30
N ALA A 137 2.50 -20.03 -15.52
CA ALA A 137 3.62 -19.74 -16.41
C ALA A 137 4.96 -20.35 -15.99
N LEU A 138 5.10 -20.75 -14.72
CA LEU A 138 6.28 -21.42 -14.17
C LEU A 138 6.20 -22.95 -14.27
N ALA A 139 5.06 -23.52 -14.67
CA ALA A 139 4.81 -24.94 -14.49
C ALA A 139 5.69 -25.83 -15.41
N ASP A 140 5.73 -25.52 -16.68
CA ASP A 140 6.43 -26.30 -17.72
C ASP A 140 7.96 -26.27 -17.57
N LYS A 141 8.48 -25.17 -17.07
CA LYS A 141 9.92 -24.98 -16.84
C LYS A 141 10.34 -25.34 -15.41
N GLN A 142 9.41 -25.74 -14.54
CA GLN A 142 9.66 -25.85 -13.09
C GLN A 142 10.36 -24.58 -12.55
N GLY A 143 9.90 -23.43 -13.02
CA GLY A 143 10.47 -22.14 -12.69
C GLY A 143 10.32 -21.78 -11.22
N TRP A 144 11.18 -20.88 -10.74
CA TRP A 144 11.19 -20.39 -9.38
C TRP A 144 10.47 -19.02 -9.26
N ALA A 145 10.01 -18.70 -8.07
CA ALA A 145 9.52 -17.35 -7.75
C ALA A 145 10.16 -16.82 -6.47
N LEU A 146 10.45 -15.51 -6.49
CA LEU A 146 10.86 -14.74 -5.32
C LEU A 146 9.85 -13.59 -5.13
N PHE A 147 9.11 -13.63 -4.04
CA PHE A 147 8.20 -12.58 -3.62
C PHE A 147 8.94 -11.68 -2.66
N ILE A 148 8.93 -10.39 -2.90
CA ILE A 148 9.53 -9.40 -2.02
C ILE A 148 8.55 -8.24 -1.78
N SER A 149 8.42 -7.81 -0.54
CA SER A 149 7.60 -6.65 -0.18
C SER A 149 7.96 -6.08 1.18
N THR A 150 7.53 -4.86 1.47
CA THR A 150 7.16 -4.46 2.82
C THR A 150 5.81 -5.10 3.15
N PRO A 151 5.49 -5.39 4.43
CA PRO A 151 4.17 -5.92 4.78
C PRO A 151 3.06 -4.89 4.54
N ASP A 152 1.86 -5.37 4.20
CA ASP A 152 0.65 -4.56 4.04
C ASP A 152 -0.51 -5.16 4.87
N GLY A 153 -0.28 -5.23 6.19
CA GLY A 153 -1.24 -5.76 7.15
C GLY A 153 -1.44 -7.28 7.08
N THR A 154 -2.29 -7.78 7.97
CA THR A 154 -2.60 -9.22 8.11
C THR A 154 -3.80 -9.67 7.28
N ALA A 155 -4.56 -8.75 6.68
CA ALA A 155 -5.72 -9.04 5.86
C ALA A 155 -5.37 -9.01 4.36
N SER A 156 -4.24 -9.60 3.96
CA SER A 156 -3.77 -9.60 2.58
C SER A 156 -3.36 -11.00 2.12
N TRP A 157 -3.54 -11.29 0.83
CA TRP A 157 -3.11 -12.55 0.23
C TRP A 157 -1.60 -12.81 0.43
N PHE A 158 -0.81 -11.75 0.54
CA PHE A 158 0.62 -11.85 0.76
C PHE A 158 0.95 -12.31 2.18
N TYR A 159 0.13 -11.92 3.16
CA TYR A 159 0.22 -12.46 4.52
C TYR A 159 -0.19 -13.93 4.56
N ASP A 160 -1.25 -14.32 3.85
CA ASP A 160 -1.66 -15.72 3.75
C ASP A 160 -0.54 -16.57 3.14
N LEU A 161 0.13 -16.05 2.10
CA LEU A 161 1.29 -16.69 1.49
C LEU A 161 2.47 -16.79 2.47
N TRP A 162 2.70 -15.77 3.27
CA TRP A 162 3.69 -15.75 4.33
C TRP A 162 3.43 -16.84 5.37
N CYS A 163 2.18 -16.96 5.84
CA CYS A 163 1.77 -18.00 6.77
C CYS A 163 1.87 -19.41 6.15
N TYR A 164 1.52 -19.55 4.86
CA TYR A 164 1.65 -20.81 4.16
C TYR A 164 3.07 -21.39 4.22
N CYS A 165 4.09 -20.55 4.19
CA CYS A 165 5.49 -21.00 4.28
C CYS A 165 5.87 -21.63 5.63
N GLU A 166 4.98 -21.63 6.64
CA GLU A 166 5.18 -22.35 7.91
C GLU A 166 4.87 -23.86 7.81
N ASN A 167 4.22 -24.29 6.74
CA ASN A 167 3.69 -25.65 6.59
C ASN A 167 4.73 -26.65 6.10
N ASP A 168 5.97 -26.60 6.50
CA ASP A 168 7.05 -27.56 6.15
C ASP A 168 7.08 -28.02 4.67
N ASP A 169 6.54 -27.20 3.76
CA ASP A 169 6.58 -27.47 2.33
C ASP A 169 8.04 -27.36 1.83
N PRO A 170 8.61 -28.46 1.28
CA PRO A 170 10.01 -28.50 0.89
C PRO A 170 10.37 -27.48 -0.20
N ASP A 171 9.39 -27.00 -0.96
CA ASP A 171 9.60 -26.03 -2.04
C ASP A 171 9.59 -24.57 -1.55
N TRP A 172 9.09 -24.29 -0.35
CA TRP A 172 8.92 -22.95 0.16
C TRP A 172 9.91 -22.58 1.26
N GLN A 173 10.25 -21.27 1.32
CA GLN A 173 11.02 -20.68 2.41
C GLN A 173 10.70 -19.20 2.53
N ARG A 174 10.72 -18.69 3.76
CA ARG A 174 10.47 -17.27 4.05
C ARG A 174 11.57 -16.67 4.92
N TRP A 175 11.69 -15.34 4.82
CA TRP A 175 12.58 -14.52 5.65
C TRP A 175 11.90 -13.19 5.98
N GLN A 176 12.16 -12.72 7.18
CA GLN A 176 11.75 -11.40 7.63
C GLN A 176 12.98 -10.65 8.13
N PHE A 177 13.23 -9.47 7.56
CA PHE A 177 14.36 -8.63 7.95
C PHE A 177 13.93 -7.19 8.14
N THR A 178 14.50 -6.55 9.16
CA THR A 178 14.31 -5.12 9.41
C THR A 178 15.18 -4.28 8.48
N THR A 179 14.93 -2.97 8.45
CA THR A 179 15.80 -1.99 7.77
C THR A 179 17.22 -2.02 8.30
N ILE A 180 17.39 -2.18 9.63
CA ILE A 180 18.71 -2.27 10.28
C ILE A 180 19.51 -3.46 9.74
N GLN A 181 18.87 -4.62 9.65
CA GLN A 181 19.53 -5.84 9.13
C GLN A 181 19.92 -5.74 7.65
N GLY A 182 19.31 -4.80 6.93
CA GLY A 182 19.70 -4.48 5.55
C GLY A 182 21.05 -3.75 5.44
N ASP A 183 21.49 -3.11 6.51
CA ASP A 183 22.78 -2.38 6.62
C ASP A 183 23.01 -1.36 5.46
N ASN A 184 21.94 -0.68 5.06
CA ASN A 184 21.96 0.34 3.99
C ASN A 184 21.54 1.73 4.47
N VAL A 185 21.10 1.86 5.75
CA VAL A 185 20.64 3.11 6.35
C VAL A 185 21.40 3.34 7.64
N PRO A 186 21.94 4.54 7.86
CA PRO A 186 22.57 4.88 9.13
C PRO A 186 21.60 4.72 10.31
N PRO A 187 22.04 4.19 11.46
CA PRO A 187 21.18 4.01 12.64
C PRO A 187 20.48 5.30 13.08
N GLU A 188 21.14 6.45 12.95
CA GLU A 188 20.63 7.77 13.33
C GLU A 188 19.38 8.15 12.51
N GLU A 189 19.35 7.79 11.23
CA GLU A 189 18.17 8.02 10.36
C GLU A 189 17.00 7.13 10.74
N ILE A 190 17.27 5.93 11.22
CA ILE A 190 16.22 5.00 11.69
C ILE A 190 15.61 5.52 12.98
N GLU A 191 16.41 6.03 13.91
CA GLU A 191 15.93 6.63 15.15
C GLU A 191 15.19 7.95 14.90
N ALA A 192 15.64 8.77 13.95
CA ALA A 192 14.91 9.96 13.53
C ALA A 192 13.53 9.60 12.93
N ALA A 193 13.46 8.55 12.12
CA ALA A 193 12.20 8.06 11.59
C ALA A 193 11.28 7.51 12.69
N ARG A 194 11.85 6.84 13.71
CA ARG A 194 11.10 6.35 14.88
C ARG A 194 10.45 7.48 15.67
N ALA A 195 11.14 8.61 15.81
CA ALA A 195 10.61 9.78 16.50
C ALA A 195 9.52 10.55 15.72
N GLN A 196 9.49 10.40 14.38
CA GLN A 196 8.58 11.14 13.50
C GLN A 196 7.35 10.37 13.05
N LEU A 197 7.42 9.04 13.06
CA LEU A 197 6.35 8.17 12.61
C LEU A 197 5.56 7.61 13.81
N ASP A 198 4.28 7.39 13.61
CA ASP A 198 3.53 6.60 14.58
C ASP A 198 4.15 5.19 14.70
N ALA A 199 4.07 4.63 15.90
CA ALA A 199 4.76 3.39 16.26
C ALA A 199 4.42 2.21 15.32
N ARG A 200 3.21 2.17 14.79
CA ARG A 200 2.73 1.13 13.89
C ARG A 200 3.31 1.28 12.49
N THR A 201 3.23 2.48 11.90
CA THR A 201 3.87 2.78 10.61
C THR A 201 5.36 2.49 10.68
N PHE A 202 6.02 2.84 11.80
CA PHE A 202 7.42 2.53 11.99
C PHE A 202 7.66 1.01 12.00
N ARG A 203 6.90 0.23 12.78
CA ARG A 203 7.04 -1.24 12.80
C ARG A 203 6.80 -1.86 11.43
N GLN A 204 5.76 -1.42 10.72
CA GLN A 204 5.47 -1.93 9.38
C GLN A 204 6.58 -1.62 8.38
N GLU A 205 7.03 -0.37 8.30
CA GLU A 205 7.94 0.09 7.25
C GLU A 205 9.42 -0.20 7.54
N PHE A 206 9.83 -0.17 8.81
CA PHE A 206 11.23 -0.33 9.22
C PHE A 206 11.52 -1.66 9.90
N GLU A 207 10.59 -2.20 10.68
CA GLU A 207 10.76 -3.48 11.36
C GLU A 207 10.12 -4.66 10.58
N ALA A 208 9.51 -4.36 9.43
CA ALA A 208 8.86 -5.34 8.56
C ALA A 208 7.76 -6.17 9.26
N SER A 209 7.08 -5.58 10.25
CA SER A 209 6.03 -6.24 11.01
C SER A 209 4.70 -6.24 10.24
N PHE A 210 4.01 -7.37 10.22
CA PHE A 210 2.63 -7.43 9.76
C PHE A 210 1.72 -6.87 10.85
N GLU A 211 1.29 -5.63 10.68
CA GLU A 211 0.41 -4.97 11.62
C GLU A 211 -1.07 -5.29 11.32
N ASN A 212 -1.82 -5.62 12.35
CA ASN A 212 -3.25 -5.90 12.17
C ASN A 212 -4.03 -4.60 12.00
N LEU A 213 -4.64 -4.42 10.83
CA LEU A 213 -5.52 -3.28 10.53
C LEU A 213 -6.97 -3.55 10.95
N SER A 214 -7.30 -4.78 11.31
CA SER A 214 -8.68 -5.15 11.61
C SER A 214 -9.14 -4.58 12.96
N GLY A 215 -9.95 -3.56 12.91
CA GLY A 215 -10.86 -3.17 13.97
C GLY A 215 -10.60 -1.85 14.69
N LEU A 216 -9.39 -1.32 14.76
CA LEU A 216 -9.12 -0.06 15.46
C LEU A 216 -8.56 1.00 14.48
N VAL A 217 -9.39 1.92 14.06
CA VAL A 217 -8.98 3.08 13.26
C VAL A 217 -8.26 4.11 14.15
N ALA A 218 -8.77 4.32 15.37
CA ALA A 218 -8.22 5.23 16.37
C ALA A 218 -7.33 4.48 17.38
N ILE A 219 -6.12 4.09 16.94
CA ILE A 219 -5.20 3.26 17.76
C ILE A 219 -4.60 4.05 18.92
N SER A 220 -4.41 5.37 18.72
CA SER A 220 -3.86 6.28 19.72
C SER A 220 -4.91 6.82 20.69
N PHE A 221 -6.18 6.40 20.57
CA PHE A 221 -7.25 6.84 21.46
C PHE A 221 -7.06 6.24 22.87
N SER A 222 -7.09 7.10 23.86
CA SER A 222 -7.00 6.75 25.27
C SER A 222 -8.02 7.55 26.09
N ASP A 223 -8.15 7.23 27.37
CA ASP A 223 -9.01 7.98 28.29
C ASP A 223 -8.57 9.44 28.44
N ASP A 224 -7.32 9.78 28.14
CA ASP A 224 -6.80 11.15 28.15
C ASP A 224 -7.40 12.01 27.01
N ASN A 225 -7.91 11.37 25.96
CA ASN A 225 -8.60 12.06 24.87
C ASN A 225 -10.10 12.35 25.20
N ILE A 226 -10.57 11.93 26.38
CA ILE A 226 -11.96 12.13 26.83
C ILE A 226 -12.01 13.31 27.79
N ASP A 227 -12.62 14.43 27.36
CA ASP A 227 -12.90 15.55 28.23
C ASP A 227 -14.40 15.61 28.55
N LYS A 228 -14.73 16.02 29.78
CA LYS A 228 -16.09 15.93 30.31
C LYS A 228 -16.96 17.14 30.00
N VAL A 229 -16.40 18.28 29.59
CA VAL A 229 -17.17 19.54 29.40
C VAL A 229 -16.59 20.44 28.31
N VAL A 230 -17.34 20.63 27.24
CA VAL A 230 -17.09 21.69 26.25
C VAL A 230 -18.06 22.85 26.49
N GLN A 231 -17.58 23.95 27.04
CA GLN A 231 -18.45 25.07 27.50
C GLN A 231 -18.98 25.98 26.39
N ASP A 232 -18.33 26.06 25.22
CA ASP A 232 -18.64 27.06 24.17
C ASP A 232 -19.26 26.44 22.89
N LEU A 233 -19.84 25.24 22.98
CA LEU A 233 -20.42 24.52 21.84
C LEU A 233 -21.45 25.33 21.01
N PRO A 234 -22.36 26.14 21.61
CA PRO A 234 -23.36 26.85 20.82
C PRO A 234 -22.82 28.02 20.00
N VAL A 235 -21.66 28.56 20.35
CA VAL A 235 -21.08 29.77 19.73
C VAL A 235 -20.15 29.44 18.57
N LEU A 236 -19.52 28.28 18.61
CA LEU A 236 -18.54 27.86 17.59
C LEU A 236 -19.23 27.27 16.34
N PRO A 237 -18.68 27.48 15.14
CA PRO A 237 -19.15 26.78 13.95
C PRO A 237 -19.14 25.24 14.15
N LEU A 238 -20.24 24.61 13.73
CA LEU A 238 -20.31 23.14 13.73
C LEU A 238 -19.53 22.58 12.54
N LEU A 239 -18.58 21.69 12.81
CA LEU A 239 -17.92 20.87 11.81
C LEU A 239 -18.66 19.53 11.74
N LEU A 240 -19.14 19.18 10.55
CA LEU A 240 -19.92 17.98 10.32
C LEU A 240 -19.18 17.05 9.36
N GLY A 241 -18.57 16.00 9.87
CA GLY A 241 -17.99 14.93 9.05
C GLY A 241 -19.12 14.02 8.56
N VAL A 242 -19.31 13.86 7.24
CA VAL A 242 -20.44 13.09 6.69
C VAL A 242 -19.95 11.91 5.88
N ASP A 243 -20.52 10.74 6.16
CA ASP A 243 -20.41 9.52 5.36
C ASP A 243 -21.76 9.19 4.71
N PHE A 244 -21.81 9.22 3.38
CA PHE A 244 -23.03 9.04 2.57
C PHE A 244 -23.36 7.56 2.31
N ASN A 245 -23.26 6.70 3.30
CA ASN A 245 -23.73 5.34 3.16
C ASN A 245 -25.28 5.30 3.07
N VAL A 246 -25.78 4.28 2.38
CA VAL A 246 -27.23 4.13 2.19
C VAL A 246 -27.91 3.69 3.48
N ASP A 247 -27.24 2.86 4.27
CA ASP A 247 -27.75 2.35 5.56
C ASP A 247 -26.61 1.73 6.38
N PRO A 248 -26.22 2.32 7.52
CA PRO A 248 -26.67 3.63 8.00
C PRO A 248 -25.95 4.81 7.34
N MET A 249 -26.65 5.93 7.17
CA MET A 249 -26.02 7.21 6.94
C MET A 249 -25.48 7.73 8.28
N SER A 250 -24.25 8.24 8.31
CA SER A 250 -23.63 8.67 9.55
C SER A 250 -22.95 10.03 9.42
N ALA A 251 -22.95 10.78 10.52
CA ALA A 251 -22.21 12.02 10.65
C ALA A 251 -21.62 12.17 12.04
N VAL A 252 -20.43 12.78 12.10
CA VAL A 252 -19.73 13.13 13.34
C VAL A 252 -19.77 14.63 13.52
N CYS A 253 -20.18 15.08 14.72
CA CYS A 253 -20.32 16.47 15.09
C CYS A 253 -19.13 16.94 15.92
N ALA A 254 -18.44 17.99 15.46
CA ALA A 254 -17.29 18.54 16.14
C ALA A 254 -17.27 20.07 16.14
N VAL A 255 -16.46 20.65 17.02
CA VAL A 255 -16.09 22.07 16.99
C VAL A 255 -14.58 22.20 17.13
N LYS A 256 -14.02 23.26 16.54
CA LYS A 256 -12.59 23.56 16.69
C LYS A 256 -12.39 24.83 17.52
N LYS A 257 -11.57 24.71 18.58
CA LYS A 257 -11.17 25.85 19.44
C LYS A 257 -9.64 25.86 19.56
N GLY A 258 -8.99 26.85 18.97
CA GLY A 258 -7.52 26.84 18.83
C GLY A 258 -7.06 25.67 17.93
N ASP A 259 -6.15 24.88 18.45
CA ASP A 259 -5.65 23.67 17.74
C ASP A 259 -6.39 22.39 18.15
N VAL A 260 -7.29 22.45 19.11
CA VAL A 260 -8.04 21.29 19.60
C VAL A 260 -9.35 21.13 18.81
N LEU A 261 -9.60 19.88 18.37
CA LEU A 261 -10.85 19.45 17.74
C LEU A 261 -11.67 18.65 18.75
N TRP A 262 -12.83 19.19 19.13
CA TRP A 262 -13.76 18.55 20.07
C TRP A 262 -14.83 17.81 19.30
N VAL A 263 -14.81 16.46 19.35
CA VAL A 263 -15.89 15.60 18.87
C VAL A 263 -16.86 15.39 20.03
N PHE A 264 -18.12 15.75 19.87
CA PHE A 264 -19.06 15.77 20.99
C PHE A 264 -20.38 15.05 20.74
N ASP A 265 -20.72 14.75 19.47
CA ASP A 265 -21.93 14.02 19.13
C ASP A 265 -21.74 13.23 17.82
N GLU A 266 -22.60 12.24 17.63
CA GLU A 266 -22.73 11.48 16.40
C GLU A 266 -24.21 11.39 15.97
N ILE A 267 -24.44 11.29 14.67
CA ILE A 267 -25.74 11.06 14.06
C ILE A 267 -25.65 9.76 13.26
N ILE A 268 -26.48 8.80 13.60
CA ILE A 268 -26.58 7.51 12.87
C ILE A 268 -28.04 7.37 12.45
N MET A 269 -28.29 7.28 11.16
CA MET A 269 -29.64 7.17 10.58
C MET A 269 -29.76 5.89 9.78
N THR A 270 -30.70 5.03 10.17
CA THR A 270 -31.01 3.74 9.54
C THR A 270 -32.33 3.83 8.76
N GLY A 271 -32.63 2.81 7.96
CA GLY A 271 -33.90 2.74 7.24
C GLY A 271 -33.95 3.53 5.93
N GLY A 272 -32.79 3.76 5.31
CA GLY A 272 -32.69 4.43 4.00
C GLY A 272 -32.82 5.95 4.05
N ALA A 273 -32.31 6.56 5.12
CA ALA A 273 -32.29 8.01 5.26
C ALA A 273 -31.55 8.71 4.10
N THR A 274 -32.07 9.86 3.72
CA THR A 274 -31.51 10.70 2.65
C THR A 274 -30.64 11.82 3.21
N THR A 275 -29.84 12.45 2.35
CA THR A 275 -29.06 13.65 2.74
C THR A 275 -29.94 14.81 3.20
N TRP A 276 -31.21 14.89 2.75
CA TRP A 276 -32.19 15.87 3.25
C TRP A 276 -32.55 15.57 4.71
N ASP A 277 -32.83 14.32 5.03
CA ASP A 277 -33.18 13.89 6.39
C ASP A 277 -32.04 14.19 7.36
N LEU A 278 -30.77 13.97 6.93
CA LEU A 278 -29.60 14.34 7.70
C LEU A 278 -29.54 15.87 7.96
N CYS A 279 -29.82 16.67 6.94
CA CYS A 279 -29.80 18.13 7.09
C CYS A 279 -30.88 18.61 8.08
N GLU A 280 -32.08 18.04 8.02
CA GLU A 280 -33.18 18.35 8.95
C GLU A 280 -32.82 17.94 10.37
N GLU A 281 -32.25 16.77 10.58
CA GLU A 281 -31.81 16.30 11.89
C GLU A 281 -30.73 17.21 12.49
N VAL A 282 -29.72 17.58 11.71
CA VAL A 282 -28.67 18.51 12.14
C VAL A 282 -29.23 19.87 12.52
N GLN A 283 -30.14 20.43 11.71
CA GLN A 283 -30.80 21.74 12.00
C GLN A 283 -31.71 21.63 13.21
N SER A 284 -32.39 20.53 13.42
CA SER A 284 -33.24 20.29 14.58
C SER A 284 -32.44 20.26 15.89
N ARG A 285 -31.27 19.58 15.88
CA ARG A 285 -30.41 19.44 17.07
C ARG A 285 -29.66 20.72 17.42
N TYR A 286 -29.15 21.44 16.39
CA TYR A 286 -28.18 22.52 16.61
C TYR A 286 -28.64 23.90 16.20
N GLY A 287 -29.85 24.01 15.66
CA GLY A 287 -30.47 25.27 15.22
C GLY A 287 -30.11 25.66 13.80
N VAL A 288 -31.06 26.30 13.13
CA VAL A 288 -30.90 26.72 11.71
C VAL A 288 -29.97 27.94 11.53
N GLU A 289 -29.78 28.74 12.58
CA GLU A 289 -28.90 29.91 12.57
C GLU A 289 -27.43 29.58 12.80
N ARG A 290 -27.14 28.38 13.24
CA ARG A 290 -25.76 27.96 13.50
C ARG A 290 -24.99 27.78 12.19
N ARG A 291 -23.80 28.36 12.11
CA ARG A 291 -22.90 28.12 10.98
C ARG A 291 -22.45 26.67 10.97
N ILE A 292 -22.79 25.91 9.91
CA ILE A 292 -22.43 24.53 9.72
C ILE A 292 -21.44 24.41 8.55
N ILE A 293 -20.31 23.76 8.80
CA ILE A 293 -19.29 23.44 7.80
C ILE A 293 -19.29 21.92 7.64
N ALA A 294 -19.91 21.44 6.57
CA ALA A 294 -19.94 20.03 6.23
C ALA A 294 -18.63 19.61 5.54
N CYS A 295 -18.03 18.55 6.04
CA CYS A 295 -16.79 17.95 5.54
C CYS A 295 -17.08 16.54 5.00
N PRO A 296 -17.79 16.40 3.86
CA PRO A 296 -18.18 15.14 3.31
C PRO A 296 -17.05 14.48 2.53
N ASP A 297 -17.19 13.16 2.29
CA ASP A 297 -16.33 12.45 1.34
C ASP A 297 -16.48 13.01 -0.08
N PRO A 298 -15.40 13.15 -0.86
CA PRO A 298 -15.43 13.67 -2.23
C PRO A 298 -16.36 12.93 -3.19
N THR A 299 -16.64 11.65 -2.93
CA THR A 299 -17.53 10.83 -3.78
C THR A 299 -18.97 11.31 -3.80
N GLY A 300 -19.44 12.00 -2.76
CA GLY A 300 -20.76 12.64 -2.72
C GLY A 300 -20.95 13.78 -3.73
N GLY A 301 -19.89 14.23 -4.39
CA GLY A 301 -19.94 15.18 -5.51
C GLY A 301 -20.28 14.55 -6.87
N ALA A 302 -20.26 13.20 -6.99
CA ALA A 302 -20.55 12.49 -8.24
C ALA A 302 -22.06 12.40 -8.47
N ARG A 303 -22.49 12.45 -9.76
CA ARG A 303 -23.90 12.22 -10.13
C ARG A 303 -24.23 10.74 -9.95
N LYS A 304 -25.22 10.43 -9.11
CA LYS A 304 -25.81 9.07 -9.05
C LYS A 304 -26.76 8.88 -10.23
N THR A 305 -26.69 7.74 -10.91
CA THR A 305 -27.47 7.39 -12.10
C THR A 305 -28.97 7.15 -11.82
N SER A 306 -29.40 7.16 -10.57
CA SER A 306 -30.76 6.79 -10.14
C SER A 306 -31.55 7.89 -9.41
N GLY A 307 -31.16 9.14 -9.48
CA GLY A 307 -31.87 10.19 -8.74
C GLY A 307 -31.96 11.54 -9.49
N VAL A 308 -33.07 12.20 -9.35
CA VAL A 308 -33.39 13.50 -9.94
C VAL A 308 -32.37 14.58 -9.51
N GLY A 309 -31.36 14.76 -10.30
CA GLY A 309 -30.66 16.03 -10.54
C GLY A 309 -29.78 16.67 -9.45
N ALA A 310 -29.72 16.21 -8.20
CA ALA A 310 -28.90 16.82 -7.17
C ALA A 310 -27.85 15.85 -6.58
N THR A 311 -26.60 16.31 -6.49
CA THR A 311 -25.56 15.57 -5.75
C THR A 311 -25.71 15.83 -4.24
N ASP A 312 -25.21 14.91 -3.42
CA ASP A 312 -25.24 15.07 -1.95
C ASP A 312 -24.60 16.39 -1.50
N HIS A 313 -23.48 16.78 -2.11
CA HIS A 313 -22.86 18.09 -1.88
C HIS A 313 -23.76 19.28 -2.23
N ASN A 314 -24.60 19.14 -3.26
CA ASN A 314 -25.55 20.21 -3.62
C ASN A 314 -26.74 20.27 -2.65
N ILE A 315 -27.15 19.14 -2.10
CA ILE A 315 -28.19 19.10 -1.07
C ILE A 315 -27.70 19.81 0.19
N LEU A 316 -26.50 19.49 0.68
CA LEU A 316 -25.89 20.18 1.81
C LEU A 316 -25.83 21.70 1.61
N ARG A 317 -25.41 22.17 0.42
CA ARG A 317 -25.38 23.62 0.11
C ARG A 317 -26.77 24.25 0.08
N LYS A 318 -27.78 23.56 -0.48
CA LYS A 318 -29.17 24.05 -0.51
C LYS A 318 -29.79 24.15 0.88
N SER A 319 -29.37 23.30 1.80
CA SER A 319 -29.76 23.35 3.22
C SER A 319 -28.98 24.41 4.02
N GLY A 320 -28.16 25.26 3.36
CA GLY A 320 -27.44 26.35 4.00
C GLY A 320 -26.07 25.97 4.59
N PHE A 321 -25.58 24.74 4.37
CA PHE A 321 -24.28 24.29 4.88
C PHE A 321 -23.14 24.76 3.96
N THR A 322 -22.02 25.15 4.56
CA THR A 322 -20.76 25.36 3.82
C THR A 322 -20.10 24.02 3.59
N VAL A 323 -19.89 23.62 2.33
CA VAL A 323 -19.25 22.33 2.00
C VAL A 323 -17.76 22.52 1.82
N SER A 324 -16.96 21.83 2.65
CA SER A 324 -15.51 21.74 2.59
C SER A 324 -15.12 20.28 2.29
N SER A 325 -14.74 19.99 1.05
CA SER A 325 -14.34 18.64 0.63
C SER A 325 -13.09 18.72 -0.24
N PRO A 326 -12.10 17.84 -0.07
CA PRO A 326 -10.94 17.77 -0.94
C PRO A 326 -11.34 17.41 -2.37
N ARG A 327 -10.57 17.83 -3.36
CA ARG A 327 -10.85 17.51 -4.78
C ARG A 327 -10.76 16.02 -5.08
N ASN A 328 -9.84 15.33 -4.42
CA ASN A 328 -9.61 13.89 -4.58
C ASN A 328 -9.74 13.20 -3.22
N PRO A 329 -10.26 11.97 -3.17
CA PRO A 329 -10.33 11.20 -1.94
C PRO A 329 -8.90 10.92 -1.43
N TRP A 330 -8.71 11.11 -0.13
CA TRP A 330 -7.47 10.71 0.52
C TRP A 330 -7.41 9.19 0.64
N LYS A 331 -6.22 8.63 0.58
CA LYS A 331 -6.03 7.22 0.86
C LYS A 331 -6.46 6.92 2.29
N ILE A 332 -7.05 5.75 2.51
CA ILE A 332 -7.51 5.31 3.84
C ILE A 332 -6.38 5.40 4.87
N ARG A 333 -5.17 5.00 4.48
CA ARG A 333 -3.98 5.09 5.33
C ARG A 333 -3.70 6.52 5.81
N ASP A 334 -3.80 7.51 4.93
CA ASP A 334 -3.53 8.91 5.28
C ASP A 334 -4.61 9.44 6.23
N LYS A 335 -5.88 9.03 6.05
CA LYS A 335 -6.97 9.34 6.97
C LYS A 335 -6.71 8.78 8.38
N ILE A 336 -6.32 7.49 8.46
CA ILE A 336 -6.00 6.82 9.73
C ILE A 336 -4.80 7.49 10.41
N THR A 337 -3.74 7.79 9.69
CA THR A 337 -2.55 8.48 10.22
C THR A 337 -2.93 9.85 10.78
N CYS A 338 -3.74 10.63 10.05
CA CYS A 338 -4.18 11.95 10.49
C CYS A 338 -4.96 11.87 11.82
N VAL A 339 -5.90 10.93 11.95
CA VAL A 339 -6.67 10.73 13.18
C VAL A 339 -5.74 10.36 14.35
N ASN A 340 -4.85 9.40 14.15
CA ASN A 340 -3.96 8.96 15.22
C ASN A 340 -2.92 10.00 15.64
N THR A 341 -2.44 10.83 14.71
CA THR A 341 -1.58 11.96 15.06
C THR A 341 -2.33 12.99 15.91
N ALA A 342 -3.57 13.30 15.54
CA ALA A 342 -4.40 14.25 16.31
C ALA A 342 -4.80 13.74 17.71
N LEU A 343 -4.72 12.44 17.97
CA LEU A 343 -4.99 11.84 19.27
C LEU A 343 -3.76 11.78 20.20
N LEU A 344 -2.57 12.07 19.66
CA LEU A 344 -1.31 12.08 20.42
C LEU A 344 -0.96 13.49 20.95
N ASP A 345 -1.51 14.54 20.35
CA ASP A 345 -1.34 15.96 20.73
C ASP A 345 -2.36 16.36 21.80
#